data_411f2924d05f0d6c62502c6ef347cd6c
#
_entry.id   411f2924d05f0d6c62502c6ef347cd6c
#
_cell.length_a   1.000
_cell.length_b   1.000
_cell.length_c   1.000
_cell.angle_alpha   90.00
_cell.angle_beta   90.00
_cell.angle_gamma   90.00
#
_symmetry.space_group_name_H-M   'P 1'
#
loop_
_entity.id
_entity.type
_entity.pdbx_description
1 polymer ?
#
loop_
_entity_poly.entity_id
_entity_poly.type
_entity_poly.pdbx_seq_one_letter_code
_entity_poly.pdbx_strand_id
1 'polypeptide(L)'
;MSLAYTIDTEWRNRTEFINGREEVKQFLTKKWEKELDYKLKKELWGFRENRMAVRFEYEWHDNKGQWFRSYGNELWEFDENGYMQKRFASINDMEINENDRKLK
;
A
#
# COMPACT_ATOMS: atom_id res chain seq x y z
N MET A 1 6.53 -8.96 8.74
CA MET A 1 6.47 -7.91 7.70
C MET A 1 7.84 -7.46 7.22
N SER A 2 8.72 -7.04 8.11
CA SER A 2 10.05 -6.57 7.72
C SER A 2 10.92 -7.62 7.02
N LEU A 3 10.68 -8.91 7.28
CA LEU A 3 11.43 -10.00 6.66
C LEU A 3 11.05 -10.26 5.19
N ALA A 4 9.94 -9.67 4.71
CA ALA A 4 9.49 -9.80 3.33
C ALA A 4 10.21 -8.83 2.38
N TYR A 5 10.98 -7.90 2.92
CA TYR A 5 11.64 -6.84 2.15
C TYR A 5 13.16 -6.93 2.29
N THR A 6 13.88 -6.47 1.25
CA THR A 6 15.33 -6.37 1.32
C THR A 6 15.73 -5.25 2.30
N ILE A 7 16.96 -5.32 2.83
CA ILE A 7 17.46 -4.28 3.75
C ILE A 7 17.51 -2.91 3.06
N ASP A 8 17.82 -2.88 1.77
CA ASP A 8 17.95 -1.69 0.94
C ASP A 8 16.72 -1.46 0.05
N THR A 9 15.56 -1.99 0.43
CA THR A 9 14.34 -1.86 -0.36
C THR A 9 13.99 -0.41 -0.66
N GLU A 10 13.53 -0.15 -1.90
CA GLU A 10 13.13 1.18 -2.35
C GLU A 10 11.62 1.24 -2.55
N TRP A 11 10.98 2.19 -1.89
CA TRP A 11 9.54 2.39 -1.97
C TRP A 11 9.19 3.81 -2.40
N ARG A 12 8.14 3.93 -3.16
CA ARG A 12 7.43 5.19 -3.34
C ARG A 12 5.97 4.95 -3.01
N ASN A 13 5.44 5.77 -2.11
CA ASN A 13 4.01 5.76 -1.80
C ASN A 13 3.48 7.17 -2.10
N ARG A 14 2.63 7.28 -3.14
CA ARG A 14 2.19 8.57 -3.67
C ARG A 14 3.41 9.38 -4.13
N THR A 15 3.75 10.45 -3.42
CA THR A 15 4.91 11.30 -3.71
C THR A 15 6.03 11.16 -2.69
N GLU A 16 5.86 10.27 -1.71
CA GLU A 16 6.83 10.04 -0.65
C GLU A 16 7.77 8.91 -1.03
N PHE A 17 9.07 9.17 -0.95
CA PHE A 17 10.12 8.18 -1.20
C PHE A 17 10.62 7.64 0.12
N ILE A 18 10.66 6.32 0.22
CA ILE A 18 10.99 5.60 1.45
C ILE A 18 12.08 4.60 1.11
N ASN A 19 13.25 4.76 1.71
CA ASN A 19 14.40 3.92 1.39
C ASN A 19 14.86 3.14 2.61
N GLY A 20 15.03 1.83 2.42
CA GLY A 20 15.51 0.94 3.44
C GLY A 20 14.41 0.38 4.32
N ARG A 21 14.69 -0.82 4.86
CA ARG A 21 13.72 -1.57 5.66
C ARG A 21 13.24 -0.80 6.90
N GLU A 22 14.13 -0.06 7.55
CA GLU A 22 13.76 0.69 8.75
C GLU A 22 12.79 1.83 8.45
N GLU A 23 12.99 2.55 7.34
CA GLU A 23 12.06 3.60 6.91
C GLU A 23 10.71 3.01 6.53
N VAL A 24 10.70 1.84 5.90
CA VAL A 24 9.48 1.12 5.56
C VAL A 24 8.69 0.75 6.81
N LYS A 25 9.37 0.27 7.86
CA LYS A 25 8.72 -0.05 9.14
C LYS A 25 8.07 1.18 9.76
N GLN A 26 8.77 2.30 9.77
CA GLN A 26 8.26 3.56 10.32
C GLN A 26 7.05 4.06 9.50
N PHE A 27 7.13 3.96 8.19
CA PHE A 27 6.03 4.33 7.30
C PHE A 27 4.78 3.48 7.56
N LEU A 28 4.92 2.18 7.66
CA LEU A 28 3.80 1.26 7.91
C LEU A 28 3.16 1.50 9.27
N THR A 29 3.95 1.79 10.29
CA THR A 29 3.44 2.11 11.62
C THR A 29 2.55 3.34 11.59
N LYS A 30 3.00 4.42 10.93
CA LYS A 30 2.23 5.65 10.78
C LYS A 30 0.95 5.43 9.97
N LYS A 31 1.03 4.61 8.93
CA LYS A 31 -0.12 4.28 8.10
C LYS A 31 -1.22 3.60 8.91
N TRP A 32 -0.87 2.59 9.71
CA TRP A 32 -1.84 1.85 10.51
C TRP A 32 -2.44 2.70 11.64
N GLU A 33 -1.71 3.68 12.16
CA GLU A 33 -2.23 4.63 13.14
C GLU A 33 -3.23 5.60 12.53
N LYS A 34 -3.05 5.96 11.27
CA LYS A 34 -3.88 6.94 10.56
C LYS A 34 -5.13 6.31 9.95
N GLU A 35 -5.01 5.13 9.37
CA GLU A 35 -6.09 4.49 8.59
C GLU A 35 -6.79 3.44 9.42
N LEU A 36 -7.92 3.83 10.01
CA LEU A 36 -8.71 3.00 10.93
C LEU A 36 -9.76 2.18 10.17
N ASP A 37 -10.08 0.99 10.70
CA ASP A 37 -11.06 0.06 10.11
C ASP A 37 -10.80 -0.22 8.63
N TYR A 38 -9.54 -0.41 8.30
CA TYR A 38 -9.03 -0.63 6.96
C TYR A 38 -9.53 -1.94 6.35
N LYS A 39 -10.13 -1.85 5.16
CA LYS A 39 -10.57 -3.01 4.36
C LYS A 39 -10.01 -2.89 2.96
N LEU A 40 -9.35 -3.93 2.49
CA LEU A 40 -8.61 -3.92 1.23
C LEU A 40 -9.13 -4.98 0.27
N LYS A 41 -9.26 -4.59 -1.00
CA LYS A 41 -9.50 -5.50 -2.11
C LYS A 41 -8.37 -5.31 -3.12
N LYS A 42 -7.59 -6.35 -3.35
CA LYS A 42 -6.41 -6.32 -4.21
C LYS A 42 -6.53 -7.35 -5.33
N GLU A 43 -6.08 -6.98 -6.52
CA GLU A 43 -6.15 -7.81 -7.71
C GLU A 43 -4.80 -7.80 -8.42
N LEU A 44 -4.27 -8.99 -8.74
CA LEU A 44 -3.07 -9.09 -9.56
C LEU A 44 -3.45 -8.72 -10.99
N TRP A 45 -2.86 -7.62 -11.49
CA TRP A 45 -3.14 -7.14 -12.84
C TRP A 45 -2.28 -7.84 -13.88
N GLY A 46 -1.03 -8.13 -13.53
CA GLY A 46 -0.13 -8.84 -14.42
C GLY A 46 1.23 -9.03 -13.77
N PHE A 47 2.03 -9.90 -14.38
CA PHE A 47 3.39 -10.13 -13.90
C PHE A 47 4.29 -10.57 -15.04
N ARG A 48 5.60 -10.33 -14.87
CA ARG A 48 6.63 -10.80 -15.79
C ARG A 48 7.92 -11.00 -15.01
N GLU A 49 8.44 -12.23 -15.04
CA GLU A 49 9.65 -12.58 -14.31
C GLU A 49 9.53 -12.24 -12.81
N ASN A 50 10.36 -11.33 -12.30
CA ASN A 50 10.36 -10.92 -10.89
C ASN A 50 9.56 -9.63 -10.63
N ARG A 51 8.74 -9.20 -11.60
CA ARG A 51 7.93 -7.98 -11.50
C ARG A 51 6.45 -8.28 -11.51
N MET A 52 5.72 -7.56 -10.68
CA MET A 52 4.26 -7.68 -10.58
C MET A 52 3.61 -6.32 -10.61
N ALA A 53 2.45 -6.25 -11.27
CA ALA A 53 1.58 -5.08 -11.25
C ALA A 53 0.29 -5.47 -10.55
N VAL A 54 -0.13 -4.68 -9.55
CA VAL A 54 -1.29 -4.95 -8.73
C VAL A 54 -2.21 -3.74 -8.76
N ARG A 55 -3.50 -4.01 -8.89
CA ARG A 55 -4.55 -2.99 -8.79
C ARG A 55 -5.28 -3.21 -7.48
N PHE A 56 -5.63 -2.12 -6.78
CA PHE A 56 -6.31 -2.26 -5.51
C PHE A 56 -7.26 -1.10 -5.22
N GLU A 57 -8.21 -1.37 -4.33
CA GLU A 57 -9.01 -0.34 -3.68
C GLU A 57 -9.15 -0.70 -2.21
N TYR A 58 -9.24 0.32 -1.37
CA TYR A 58 -9.47 0.09 0.05
C TYR A 58 -10.29 1.22 0.66
N GLU A 59 -10.90 0.91 1.81
CA GLU A 59 -11.73 1.86 2.55
C GLU A 59 -11.21 1.96 3.97
N TRP A 60 -11.25 3.16 4.52
CA TRP A 60 -10.75 3.46 5.85
C TRP A 60 -11.38 4.75 6.35
N HIS A 61 -11.26 5.01 7.65
CA HIS A 61 -11.65 6.31 8.20
C HIS A 61 -10.51 6.89 9.04
N ASP A 62 -10.53 8.22 9.20
CA ASP A 62 -9.57 8.90 10.06
C ASP A 62 -10.08 8.93 11.51
N ASN A 63 -9.32 9.59 12.39
CA ASN A 63 -9.68 9.68 13.81
C ASN A 63 -10.85 10.62 14.07
N LYS A 64 -11.36 11.31 13.06
CA LYS A 64 -12.53 12.18 13.14
C LYS A 64 -13.78 11.51 12.59
N GLY A 65 -13.67 10.28 12.12
CA GLY A 65 -14.77 9.52 11.57
C GLY A 65 -15.09 9.81 10.10
N GLN A 66 -14.23 10.55 9.40
CA GLN A 66 -14.40 10.76 7.96
C GLN A 66 -13.94 9.52 7.20
N TRP A 67 -14.83 8.95 6.39
CA TRP A 67 -14.54 7.78 5.57
C TRP A 67 -13.95 8.16 4.22
N PHE A 68 -13.06 7.30 3.73
CA PHE A 68 -12.40 7.45 2.44
C PHE A 68 -12.40 6.14 1.70
N ARG A 69 -12.45 6.22 0.37
CA ARG A 69 -12.16 5.10 -0.52
C ARG A 69 -10.94 5.48 -1.36
N SER A 70 -9.95 4.62 -1.35
CA SER A 70 -8.69 4.87 -2.06
C SER A 70 -8.57 3.88 -3.21
N TYR A 71 -8.21 4.38 -4.38
CA TYR A 71 -7.97 3.59 -5.59
C TYR A 71 -6.51 3.70 -5.97
N GLY A 72 -5.89 2.59 -6.30
CA GLY A 72 -4.48 2.65 -6.64
C GLY A 72 -3.93 1.46 -7.39
N ASN A 73 -2.67 1.61 -7.75
CA ASN A 73 -1.87 0.59 -8.42
C ASN A 73 -0.53 0.52 -7.73
N GLU A 74 0.02 -0.69 -7.67
CA GLU A 74 1.36 -0.92 -7.16
C GLU A 74 2.19 -1.66 -8.20
N LEU A 75 3.47 -1.31 -8.27
CA LEU A 75 4.46 -2.02 -9.08
C LEU A 75 5.49 -2.58 -8.13
N TRP A 76 5.68 -3.89 -8.18
CA TRP A 76 6.60 -4.60 -7.30
C TRP A 76 7.75 -5.23 -8.08
N GLU A 77 8.93 -5.27 -7.47
CA GLU A 77 10.06 -6.01 -7.99
C GLU A 77 10.68 -6.81 -6.84
N PHE A 78 10.97 -8.09 -7.10
CA PHE A 78 11.53 -9.00 -6.12
C PHE A 78 12.98 -9.34 -6.50
N ASP A 79 13.80 -9.65 -5.49
CA ASP A 79 15.16 -10.14 -5.72
C ASP A 79 15.13 -11.64 -6.04
N GLU A 80 16.33 -12.23 -6.24
CA GLU A 80 16.46 -13.67 -6.59
C GLU A 80 15.98 -14.59 -5.47
N ASN A 81 15.90 -14.11 -4.23
CA ASN A 81 15.44 -14.88 -3.08
C ASN A 81 13.95 -14.69 -2.78
N GLY A 82 13.26 -13.90 -3.59
CA GLY A 82 11.83 -13.65 -3.42
C GLY A 82 11.49 -12.54 -2.44
N TYR A 83 12.45 -11.71 -2.03
CA TYR A 83 12.20 -10.54 -1.19
C TYR A 83 11.92 -9.33 -2.04
N MET A 84 10.97 -8.51 -1.61
CA MET A 84 10.61 -7.28 -2.33
C MET A 84 11.71 -6.23 -2.18
N GLN A 85 12.30 -5.85 -3.31
CA GLN A 85 13.35 -4.83 -3.34
C GLN A 85 12.86 -3.49 -3.84
N LYS A 86 11.74 -3.44 -4.57
CA LYS A 86 11.12 -2.18 -5.03
C LYS A 86 9.60 -2.28 -4.93
N ARG A 87 8.98 -1.19 -4.50
CA ARG A 87 7.53 -1.06 -4.48
C ARG A 87 7.17 0.39 -4.79
N PHE A 88 6.39 0.58 -5.84
CA PHE A 88 5.91 1.90 -6.24
C PHE A 88 4.39 1.89 -6.20
N ALA A 89 3.81 2.71 -5.34
CA ALA A 89 2.37 2.80 -5.17
C ALA A 89 1.85 4.18 -5.56
N SER A 90 0.88 4.20 -6.47
CA SER A 90 0.17 5.41 -6.87
C SER A 90 -1.25 5.28 -6.36
N ILE A 91 -1.71 6.25 -5.57
CA ILE A 91 -2.98 6.15 -4.84
C ILE A 91 -3.73 7.47 -4.91
N ASN A 92 -5.03 7.38 -5.17
CA ASN A 92 -5.95 8.51 -5.13
C ASN A 92 -7.01 8.27 -4.07
N ASP A 93 -7.23 9.24 -3.20
CA ASP A 93 -8.20 9.17 -2.13
C ASP A 93 -9.49 9.92 -2.51
N MET A 94 -10.64 9.36 -2.13
CA MET A 94 -11.94 9.99 -2.34
C MET A 94 -12.71 9.95 -1.03
N GLU A 95 -13.22 11.10 -0.59
CA GLU A 95 -14.08 11.16 0.58
C GLU A 95 -15.42 10.50 0.26
N ILE A 96 -15.92 9.68 1.18
CA ILE A 96 -17.22 9.01 1.06
C ILE A 96 -17.99 9.13 2.37
N ASN A 97 -19.29 8.87 2.31
CA ASN A 97 -20.09 8.72 3.52
C ASN A 97 -19.99 7.28 4.01
N GLU A 98 -20.17 7.08 5.30
CA GLU A 98 -20.14 5.74 5.90
C GLU A 98 -21.12 4.79 5.19
N ASN A 99 -22.28 5.30 4.76
CA ASN A 99 -23.30 4.53 4.06
C ASN A 99 -22.89 4.08 2.66
N ASP A 100 -21.86 4.69 2.09
CA ASP A 100 -21.37 4.38 0.74
C ASP A 100 -20.28 3.30 0.73
N ARG A 101 -20.00 2.72 1.89
CA ARG A 101 -18.98 1.67 2.01
C ARG A 101 -19.38 0.42 1.26
N LYS A 102 -18.47 -0.09 0.42
CA LYS A 102 -18.61 -1.34 -0.32
C LYS A 102 -17.90 -2.50 0.36
N LEU A 103 -16.79 -2.22 1.03
CA LEU A 103 -15.91 -3.21 1.65
C LEU A 103 -16.23 -3.28 3.16
N LYS A 104 -17.12 -4.18 3.52
CA LYS A 104 -17.55 -4.30 4.92
C LYS A 104 -17.07 -5.59 5.55
#